data_7c132d2a989caceecfbc0edaf527d271
#
_entry.id   7c132d2a989caceecfbc0edaf527d271
#
_cell.length_a   1.000
_cell.length_b   1.000
_cell.length_c   1.000
_cell.angle_alpha   90.00
_cell.angle_beta   90.00
_cell.angle_gamma   90.00
#
_symmetry.space_group_name_H-M   'P 1'
#
loop_
_entity.id
_entity.type
_entity.pdbx_description
1 polymer ?
#
loop_
_entity_poly.entity_id
_entity_poly.type
_entity_poly.pdbx_seq_one_letter_code
_entity_poly.pdbx_strand_id
1 'polypeptide(L)'
;MLFRSNPKYWDKSLVPQEDVDKELAVQVALMDNDPKMASKPAQVKEKIAAGKIGAFFKDNCLLQQDFVRSDLFKGDVAGYIADAAKKLGGSVKFVDAIHYIKGEGIEKKEENFADEVAAQIAGAHK
;
A
#
# COMPACT_ATOMS: atom_id res chain seq x y z
N MET A 1 -13.21 -3.30 9.47
CA MET A 1 -12.07 -2.85 8.67
C MET A 1 -11.06 -3.98 8.62
N LEU A 2 -10.80 -4.56 7.44
CA LEU A 2 -9.94 -5.73 7.27
C LEU A 2 -8.50 -5.36 6.86
N PHE A 3 -8.24 -4.06 6.60
CA PHE A 3 -7.00 -3.58 5.98
C PHE A 3 -6.24 -2.66 6.92
N ARG A 4 -4.95 -2.87 7.03
CA ARG A 4 -4.04 -2.02 7.80
C ARG A 4 -3.54 -0.82 6.99
N SER A 5 -3.40 -1.00 5.69
CA SER A 5 -3.04 0.02 4.71
C SER A 5 -3.95 -0.08 3.49
N ASN A 6 -3.85 0.85 2.57
CA ASN A 6 -4.64 0.89 1.35
C ASN A 6 -3.95 0.04 0.27
N PRO A 7 -4.28 -1.26 0.13
CA PRO A 7 -3.60 -2.13 -0.82
C PRO A 7 -3.94 -1.72 -2.25
N LYS A 8 -2.93 -1.64 -3.10
CA LYS A 8 -3.10 -1.39 -4.54
C LYS A 8 -3.44 -2.66 -5.31
N TYR A 9 -2.96 -3.79 -4.80
CA TYR A 9 -3.11 -5.11 -5.42
C TYR A 9 -3.71 -6.09 -4.43
N TRP A 10 -4.40 -7.11 -4.92
CA TRP A 10 -4.99 -8.13 -4.06
C TRP A 10 -3.99 -9.23 -3.72
N ASP A 11 -3.15 -9.62 -4.68
CA ASP A 11 -2.10 -10.62 -4.49
C ASP A 11 -0.81 -10.18 -5.16
N LYS A 12 0.32 -10.68 -4.66
CA LYS A 12 1.65 -10.45 -5.24
C LYS A 12 1.76 -10.88 -6.71
N SER A 13 0.99 -11.88 -7.14
CA SER A 13 0.96 -12.36 -8.53
C SER A 13 0.33 -11.35 -9.50
N LEU A 14 -0.44 -10.39 -9.00
CA LEU A 14 -1.09 -9.33 -9.78
C LEU A 14 -0.24 -8.06 -9.88
N VAL A 15 0.88 -8.00 -9.16
CA VAL A 15 1.79 -6.85 -9.22
C VAL A 15 2.56 -6.90 -10.54
N PRO A 16 2.48 -5.86 -11.39
CA PRO A 16 3.28 -5.78 -12.60
C PRO A 16 4.78 -5.83 -12.28
N GLN A 17 5.56 -6.56 -13.09
CA GLN A 17 7.01 -6.65 -12.92
C GLN A 17 7.68 -5.26 -12.94
N GLU A 18 7.15 -4.35 -13.76
CA GLU A 18 7.62 -2.97 -13.83
C GLU A 18 7.57 -2.23 -12.49
N ASP A 19 6.53 -2.45 -11.68
CA ASP A 19 6.40 -1.81 -10.38
C ASP A 19 7.36 -2.41 -9.36
N VAL A 20 7.62 -3.70 -9.45
CA VAL A 20 8.65 -4.38 -8.65
C VAL A 20 10.04 -3.86 -9.02
N ASP A 21 10.32 -3.72 -10.31
CA ASP A 21 11.61 -3.23 -10.81
C ASP A 21 11.83 -1.76 -10.46
N LYS A 22 10.79 -0.92 -10.53
CA LYS A 22 10.83 0.47 -10.07
C LYS A 22 11.15 0.56 -8.57
N GLU A 23 10.49 -0.26 -7.76
CA GLU A 23 10.74 -0.29 -6.32
C GLU A 23 12.15 -0.78 -6.01
N LEU A 24 12.64 -1.81 -6.73
CA LEU A 24 14.03 -2.26 -6.62
C LEU A 24 15.01 -1.13 -6.93
N ALA A 25 14.80 -0.40 -8.02
CA ALA A 25 15.63 0.73 -8.40
C ALA A 25 15.63 1.83 -7.33
N VAL A 26 14.47 2.16 -6.77
CA VAL A 26 14.35 3.13 -5.67
C VAL A 26 15.11 2.66 -4.44
N GLN A 27 14.98 1.39 -4.06
CA GLN A 27 15.66 0.84 -2.89
C GLN A 27 17.20 0.82 -3.07
N VAL A 28 17.68 0.51 -4.27
CA VAL A 28 19.11 0.59 -4.60
C VAL A 28 19.60 2.03 -4.53
N ALA A 29 18.90 2.98 -5.14
CA ALA A 29 19.24 4.39 -5.09
C ALA A 29 19.27 4.96 -3.67
N LEU A 30 18.34 4.56 -2.81
CA LEU A 30 18.34 4.92 -1.39
C LEU A 30 19.58 4.37 -0.65
N MET A 31 20.02 3.16 -1.00
CA MET A 31 21.23 2.57 -0.41
C MET A 31 22.50 3.23 -0.93
N ASP A 32 22.52 3.72 -2.15
CA ASP A 32 23.66 4.45 -2.71
C ASP A 32 23.84 5.83 -2.08
N ASN A 33 22.74 6.44 -1.63
CA ASN A 33 22.75 7.72 -0.90
C ASN A 33 23.08 7.55 0.60
N ASP A 34 23.04 6.33 1.14
CA ASP A 34 23.42 6.07 2.53
C ASP A 34 24.95 5.81 2.63
N PRO A 35 25.72 6.65 3.34
CA PRO A 35 27.18 6.50 3.46
C PRO A 35 27.60 5.14 4.00
N LYS A 36 26.79 4.50 4.86
CA LYS A 36 27.06 3.18 5.43
C LYS A 36 26.80 2.03 4.46
N MET A 37 25.94 2.25 3.49
CA MET A 37 25.54 1.25 2.50
C MET A 37 26.26 1.43 1.15
N ALA A 38 26.69 2.66 0.82
CA ALA A 38 27.38 3.00 -0.42
C ALA A 38 28.64 2.17 -0.65
N SER A 39 29.38 1.86 0.41
CA SER A 39 30.63 1.08 0.37
C SER A 39 30.44 -0.43 0.21
N LYS A 40 29.18 -0.94 0.27
CA LYS A 40 28.91 -2.37 0.16
C LYS A 40 28.92 -2.86 -1.31
N PRO A 41 29.36 -4.12 -1.57
CA PRO A 41 29.29 -4.71 -2.90
C PRO A 41 27.87 -4.72 -3.47
N ALA A 42 27.73 -4.57 -4.79
CA ALA A 42 26.44 -4.56 -5.49
C ALA A 42 25.55 -5.78 -5.17
N GLN A 43 26.15 -6.96 -5.10
CA GLN A 43 25.44 -8.20 -4.75
C GLN A 43 24.79 -8.16 -3.36
N VAL A 44 25.40 -7.45 -2.40
CA VAL A 44 24.84 -7.29 -1.05
C VAL A 44 23.68 -6.29 -1.08
N LYS A 45 23.80 -5.21 -1.86
CA LYS A 45 22.73 -4.23 -2.06
C LYS A 45 21.51 -4.88 -2.70
N GLU A 46 21.69 -5.71 -3.73
CA GLU A 46 20.60 -6.45 -4.38
C GLU A 46 19.88 -7.40 -3.42
N LYS A 47 20.62 -8.16 -2.60
CA LYS A 47 20.00 -9.04 -1.59
C LYS A 47 19.20 -8.27 -0.54
N ILE A 48 19.69 -7.12 -0.11
CA ILE A 48 18.98 -6.25 0.84
C ILE A 48 17.73 -5.65 0.16
N ALA A 49 17.85 -5.21 -1.09
CA ALA A 49 16.72 -4.70 -1.87
C ALA A 49 15.65 -5.79 -2.05
N ALA A 50 16.03 -7.01 -2.42
CA ALA A 50 15.10 -8.14 -2.53
C ALA A 50 14.38 -8.44 -1.20
N GLY A 51 15.07 -8.29 -0.06
CA GLY A 51 14.43 -8.40 1.26
C GLY A 51 13.39 -7.30 1.52
N LYS A 52 13.67 -6.06 1.06
CA LYS A 52 12.73 -4.94 1.18
C LYS A 52 11.52 -5.05 0.26
N ILE A 53 11.63 -5.75 -0.88
CA ILE A 53 10.48 -6.07 -1.74
C ILE A 53 9.44 -6.91 -0.98
N GLY A 54 9.86 -7.77 -0.06
CA GLY A 54 8.92 -8.46 0.83
C GLY A 54 8.06 -7.52 1.66
N ALA A 55 8.63 -6.42 2.16
CA ALA A 55 7.89 -5.38 2.86
C ALA A 55 6.96 -4.60 1.91
N PHE A 56 7.43 -4.29 0.70
CA PHE A 56 6.60 -3.67 -0.34
C PHE A 56 5.33 -4.50 -0.64
N PHE A 57 5.45 -5.82 -0.76
CA PHE A 57 4.28 -6.69 -0.94
C PHE A 57 3.36 -6.67 0.27
N LYS A 58 3.89 -6.66 1.50
CA LYS A 58 3.08 -6.55 2.72
C LYS A 58 2.30 -5.23 2.81
N ASP A 59 2.85 -4.15 2.28
CA ASP A 59 2.20 -2.84 2.32
C ASP A 59 1.19 -2.66 1.18
N ASN A 60 1.46 -3.23 0.00
CA ASN A 60 0.67 -2.99 -1.20
C ASN A 60 -0.25 -4.15 -1.62
N CYS A 61 -0.05 -5.37 -1.12
CA CYS A 61 -0.85 -6.54 -1.47
C CYS A 61 -1.72 -6.99 -0.29
N LEU A 62 -3.03 -7.09 -0.50
CA LEU A 62 -3.99 -7.43 0.54
C LEU A 62 -3.70 -8.78 1.21
N LEU A 63 -3.46 -9.81 0.41
CA LEU A 63 -3.27 -11.18 0.93
C LEU A 63 -1.98 -11.35 1.74
N GLN A 64 -0.98 -10.49 1.50
CA GLN A 64 0.30 -10.49 2.19
C GLN A 64 0.33 -9.56 3.41
N GLN A 65 -0.71 -8.74 3.61
CA GLN A 65 -0.82 -7.89 4.79
C GLN A 65 -1.06 -8.69 6.06
N ASP A 66 -0.54 -8.19 7.18
CA ASP A 66 -0.85 -8.74 8.48
C ASP A 66 -2.34 -8.54 8.79
N PHE A 67 -3.00 -9.58 9.28
CA PHE A 67 -4.41 -9.51 9.63
C PHE A 67 -4.64 -8.52 10.76
N VAL A 68 -5.56 -7.58 10.56
CA VAL A 68 -5.76 -6.43 11.49
C VAL A 68 -6.21 -6.89 12.88
N ARG A 69 -7.04 -7.93 12.95
CA ARG A 69 -7.52 -8.47 14.22
C ARG A 69 -6.61 -9.58 14.72
N SER A 70 -5.47 -9.20 15.25
CA SER A 70 -4.50 -10.12 15.85
C SER A 70 -5.03 -10.88 17.08
N ASP A 71 -6.17 -10.45 17.62
CA ASP A 71 -6.92 -11.16 18.66
C ASP A 71 -7.59 -12.44 18.12
N LEU A 72 -7.99 -12.46 16.87
CA LEU A 72 -8.63 -13.60 16.21
C LEU A 72 -7.63 -14.51 15.49
N PHE A 73 -6.63 -13.93 14.85
CA PHE A 73 -5.63 -14.66 14.10
C PHE A 73 -4.32 -13.86 14.03
N LYS A 74 -3.21 -14.52 14.34
CA LYS A 74 -1.86 -13.96 14.23
C LYS A 74 -1.23 -14.46 12.93
N GLY A 75 -1.19 -13.64 11.93
CA GLY A 75 -0.62 -13.95 10.62
C GLY A 75 -1.13 -13.01 9.54
N ASP A 76 -0.89 -13.38 8.29
CA ASP A 76 -1.35 -12.65 7.14
C ASP A 76 -2.81 -12.97 6.77
N VAL A 77 -3.39 -12.15 5.89
CA VAL A 77 -4.77 -12.33 5.43
C VAL A 77 -4.95 -13.67 4.71
N ALA A 78 -3.96 -14.11 3.93
CA ALA A 78 -4.01 -15.41 3.24
C ALA A 78 -4.07 -16.57 4.25
N GLY A 79 -3.29 -16.52 5.33
CA GLY A 79 -3.31 -17.49 6.41
C GLY A 79 -4.65 -17.54 7.15
N TYR A 80 -5.26 -16.35 7.39
CA TYR A 80 -6.61 -16.27 7.97
C TYR A 80 -7.67 -16.94 7.10
N ILE A 81 -7.63 -16.71 5.78
CA ILE A 81 -8.55 -17.36 4.84
C ILE A 81 -8.38 -18.87 4.84
N ALA A 82 -7.13 -19.36 4.88
CA ALA A 82 -6.84 -20.79 4.97
C ALA A 82 -7.32 -21.41 6.29
N ASP A 83 -7.18 -20.72 7.41
CA ASP A 83 -7.68 -21.17 8.72
C ASP A 83 -9.22 -21.20 8.74
N ALA A 84 -9.87 -20.18 8.18
CA ALA A 84 -11.32 -20.16 8.03
C ALA A 84 -11.81 -21.33 7.16
N ALA A 85 -11.11 -21.62 6.05
CA ALA A 85 -11.44 -22.76 5.20
C ALA A 85 -11.38 -24.09 5.96
N LYS A 86 -10.37 -24.31 6.79
CA LYS A 86 -10.25 -25.50 7.66
C LYS A 86 -11.40 -25.61 8.65
N LYS A 87 -11.76 -24.49 9.29
CA LYS A 87 -12.86 -24.45 10.27
C LYS A 87 -14.23 -24.74 9.64
N LEU A 88 -14.41 -24.34 8.40
CA LEU A 88 -15.66 -24.59 7.63
C LEU A 88 -15.68 -25.98 6.97
N GLY A 89 -14.59 -26.72 7.02
CA GLY A 89 -14.50 -28.05 6.41
C GLY A 89 -14.49 -28.05 4.88
N GLY A 90 -14.12 -26.93 4.25
CA GLY A 90 -14.11 -26.74 2.81
C GLY A 90 -12.90 -25.97 2.31
N SER A 91 -12.89 -25.62 1.03
CA SER A 91 -11.91 -24.73 0.42
C SER A 91 -12.50 -23.32 0.20
N VAL A 92 -11.76 -22.30 0.61
CA VAL A 92 -12.12 -20.89 0.38
C VAL A 92 -11.07 -20.32 -0.53
N LYS A 93 -11.49 -19.73 -1.65
CA LYS A 93 -10.62 -19.02 -2.60
C LYS A 93 -11.00 -17.55 -2.62
N PHE A 94 -10.01 -16.69 -2.45
CA PHE A 94 -10.18 -15.26 -2.72
C PHE A 94 -10.25 -15.07 -4.24
N VAL A 95 -11.32 -14.45 -4.72
CA VAL A 95 -11.53 -14.22 -6.16
C VAL A 95 -11.21 -12.78 -6.51
N ASP A 96 -11.87 -11.85 -5.83
CA ASP A 96 -11.73 -10.42 -6.11
C ASP A 96 -12.23 -9.58 -4.93
N ALA A 97 -11.85 -8.30 -4.91
CA ALA A 97 -12.37 -7.30 -3.98
C ALA A 97 -12.45 -5.94 -4.66
N ILE A 98 -13.48 -5.18 -4.30
CA ILE A 98 -13.66 -3.81 -4.78
C ILE A 98 -13.46 -2.89 -3.58
N HIS A 99 -12.54 -1.93 -3.73
CA HIS A 99 -12.24 -0.94 -2.72
C HIS A 99 -12.71 0.44 -3.19
N TYR A 100 -13.67 1.01 -2.47
CA TYR A 100 -14.18 2.35 -2.75
C TYR A 100 -13.51 3.35 -1.79
N ILE A 101 -12.89 4.39 -2.35
CA ILE A 101 -12.32 5.49 -1.59
C ILE A 101 -13.27 6.67 -1.69
N LYS A 102 -13.65 7.24 -0.54
CA LYS A 102 -14.53 8.43 -0.51
C LYS A 102 -13.87 9.59 -1.26
N GLY A 103 -14.54 10.08 -2.30
CA GLY A 103 -14.04 11.20 -3.12
C GLY A 103 -13.11 10.81 -4.26
N GLU A 104 -12.86 9.51 -4.49
CA GLU A 104 -12.11 9.04 -5.66
C GLU A 104 -12.91 9.33 -6.94
N GLY A 105 -12.24 9.92 -7.94
CA GLY A 105 -12.87 10.31 -9.21
C GLY A 105 -13.73 11.58 -9.18
N ILE A 106 -13.85 12.23 -8.01
CA ILE A 106 -14.52 13.53 -7.90
C ILE A 106 -13.43 14.61 -7.95
N GLU A 107 -13.51 15.49 -8.93
CA GLU A 107 -12.68 16.70 -8.95
C GLU A 107 -12.97 17.50 -7.68
N LYS A 108 -11.96 17.65 -6.83
CA LYS A 108 -12.05 18.55 -5.68
C LYS A 108 -12.16 19.96 -6.23
N LYS A 109 -13.32 20.59 -6.03
CA LYS A 109 -13.46 22.02 -6.23
C LYS A 109 -12.45 22.70 -5.30
N GLU A 110 -11.46 23.36 -5.84
CA GLU A 110 -10.57 24.21 -5.05
C GLU A 110 -11.40 25.40 -4.59
N GLU A 111 -12.02 25.28 -3.43
CA GLU A 111 -12.65 26.38 -2.75
C GLU A 111 -11.53 27.21 -2.12
N ASN A 112 -11.13 28.26 -2.80
CA ASN A 112 -10.17 29.22 -2.25
C ASN A 112 -10.92 30.14 -1.28
N PHE A 113 -11.00 29.72 -0.03
CA PHE A 113 -11.67 30.45 1.04
C PHE A 113 -11.18 31.92 1.15
N ALA A 114 -9.91 32.16 0.82
CA ALA A 114 -9.36 33.51 0.82
C ALA A 114 -10.04 34.42 -0.25
N ASP A 115 -10.30 33.88 -1.44
CA ASP A 115 -10.97 34.61 -2.52
C ASP A 115 -12.46 34.83 -2.22
N GLU A 116 -13.13 33.86 -1.59
CA GLU A 116 -14.51 34.01 -1.15
C GLU A 116 -14.65 35.09 -0.09
N VAL A 117 -13.78 35.10 0.91
CA VAL A 117 -13.76 36.15 1.95
C VAL A 117 -13.45 37.53 1.33
N ALA A 118 -12.49 37.61 0.41
CA ALA A 118 -12.18 38.87 -0.28
C ALA A 118 -13.36 39.39 -1.11
N ALA A 119 -14.10 38.49 -1.78
CA ALA A 119 -15.30 38.87 -2.54
C ALA A 119 -16.43 39.34 -1.62
N GLN A 120 -16.63 38.73 -0.45
CA GLN A 120 -17.63 39.15 0.53
C GLN A 120 -17.30 40.52 1.14
N ILE A 121 -16.03 40.79 1.46
CA ILE A 121 -15.57 42.07 1.99
C ILE A 121 -15.77 43.18 0.92
N ALA A 122 -15.42 42.92 -0.34
CA ALA A 122 -15.62 43.83 -1.43
C ALA A 122 -17.10 44.13 -1.73
N GLY A 123 -17.99 43.17 -1.50
CA GLY A 123 -19.45 43.34 -1.65
C GLY A 123 -20.12 44.09 -0.49
N ALA A 124 -19.54 44.11 0.70
CA ALA A 124 -20.08 44.76 1.89
C ALA A 124 -19.82 46.29 1.96
N HIS A 125 -19.01 46.80 1.05
CA HIS A 125 -18.68 48.24 0.96
C HIS A 125 -19.47 49.00 -0.13
N LYS A 126 -20.62 48.49 -0.59
CA LYS A 126 -21.53 49.22 -1.50
C LYS A 126 -22.75 49.71 -0.78
#